data_726ecd353027fa7c21a188b34355b211
#
_entry.id   726ecd353027fa7c21a188b34355b211
#
_cell.length_a   1.000
_cell.length_b   1.000
_cell.length_c   1.000
_cell.angle_alpha   90.00
_cell.angle_beta   90.00
_cell.angle_gamma   90.00
#
_symmetry.space_group_name_H-M   'P 1'
#
loop_
_entity.id
_entity.type
_entity.pdbx_description
1 polymer ?
#
loop_
_entity_poly.entity_id
_entity_poly.type
_entity_poly.pdbx_seq_one_letter_code
_entity_poly.pdbx_strand_id
1 'polypeptide(L)'
;MARFRQQDIQALTLQPTARMNQFPHSITFISETVLRGPNVWTYCPVLETQVDIGSLEDFPSNRIPGFAERLSAWLPGLIEHRCSPGVRGGFLQRLDEGTWPAHILEHVSLELLGLVGLQSGFGRARETEKRGVYRVIISAQQETVSRLALQISRDLVLAAMADRSFDLEAAVDTLRDLAESKWLGPSTAAIATAAEDRGIPMMRLNEGNLVQFGYGCKPVSYTHLTLPTIYSV
;
A
#
# COMPACT_ATOMS: atom_id res chain seq x y z
N MET A 1 -17.55 -17.30 -8.69
CA MET A 1 -17.26 -15.96 -8.14
C MET A 1 -17.42 -16.04 -6.63
N ALA A 2 -16.34 -16.24 -5.91
CA ALA A 2 -16.34 -16.26 -4.45
C ALA A 2 -16.36 -14.80 -3.96
N ARG A 3 -17.37 -14.44 -3.17
CA ARG A 3 -17.41 -13.16 -2.47
C ARG A 3 -16.49 -13.27 -1.26
N PHE A 4 -15.32 -12.63 -1.32
CA PHE A 4 -14.50 -12.40 -0.14
C PHE A 4 -15.32 -11.63 0.90
N ARG A 5 -15.58 -12.24 2.04
CA ARG A 5 -16.26 -11.59 3.16
C ARG A 5 -15.21 -10.84 3.98
N GLN A 6 -15.61 -9.70 4.52
CA GLN A 6 -14.82 -8.91 5.46
C GLN A 6 -14.29 -9.71 6.67
N GLN A 7 -14.90 -10.87 6.93
CA GLN A 7 -14.50 -11.84 7.97
C GLN A 7 -13.22 -12.62 7.61
N ASP A 8 -12.93 -12.83 6.32
CA ASP A 8 -11.75 -13.57 5.88
C ASP A 8 -10.46 -12.73 6.06
N ILE A 9 -10.60 -11.41 6.09
CA ILE A 9 -9.50 -10.47 6.38
C ILE A 9 -9.13 -10.49 7.88
N GLN A 10 -10.09 -10.77 8.77
CA GLN A 10 -9.84 -10.87 10.22
C GLN A 10 -9.18 -12.20 10.63
N ALA A 11 -9.28 -13.25 9.81
CA ALA A 11 -8.71 -14.57 10.12
C ALA A 11 -7.18 -14.64 9.98
N LEU A 12 -6.55 -13.67 9.29
CA LEU A 12 -5.08 -13.51 9.20
C LEU A 12 -4.46 -12.90 10.47
N THR A 13 -5.26 -12.60 11.49
CA THR A 13 -4.76 -12.13 12.78
C THR A 13 -4.13 -13.31 13.52
N LEU A 14 -2.83 -13.50 13.36
CA LEU A 14 -2.04 -14.55 14.00
C LEU A 14 -2.18 -14.49 15.52
N GLN A 15 -2.51 -15.63 16.15
CA GLN A 15 -2.61 -15.75 17.61
C GLN A 15 -1.24 -15.57 18.26
N PRO A 16 -1.11 -14.78 19.33
CA PRO A 16 0.17 -14.50 19.97
C PRO A 16 0.66 -15.67 20.83
N THR A 17 1.87 -16.15 20.57
CA THR A 17 2.59 -17.08 21.43
C THR A 17 3.39 -16.34 22.54
N ALA A 18 3.61 -17.00 23.67
CA ALA A 18 3.93 -16.49 25.01
C ALA A 18 5.28 -15.76 25.23
N ARG A 19 5.94 -15.18 24.22
CA ARG A 19 7.12 -14.31 24.37
C ARG A 19 6.84 -12.81 24.22
N MET A 20 5.57 -12.41 24.25
CA MET A 20 5.08 -11.05 23.97
C MET A 20 5.37 -9.99 25.06
N ASN A 21 6.06 -10.29 26.14
CA ASN A 21 6.18 -9.35 27.28
C ASN A 21 7.26 -8.27 27.12
N GLN A 22 8.00 -8.21 26.01
CA GLN A 22 9.01 -7.16 25.84
C GLN A 22 8.61 -5.99 24.92
N PHE A 23 7.58 -6.14 24.09
CA PHE A 23 7.13 -5.07 23.19
C PHE A 23 5.58 -5.01 23.14
N PRO A 24 4.93 -4.31 24.07
CA PRO A 24 3.49 -4.06 24.00
C PRO A 24 3.21 -2.95 22.99
N HIS A 25 3.56 -3.15 21.73
CA HIS A 25 3.47 -2.11 20.73
C HIS A 25 2.35 -2.41 19.75
N SER A 26 1.51 -1.42 19.52
CA SER A 26 0.47 -1.47 18.51
C SER A 26 0.62 -0.29 17.56
N ILE A 27 0.33 -0.52 16.30
CA ILE A 27 0.14 0.51 15.30
C ILE A 27 -1.34 0.55 14.97
N THR A 28 -1.97 1.69 15.20
CA THR A 28 -3.42 1.85 15.01
C THR A 28 -3.70 2.84 13.90
N PHE A 29 -4.57 2.46 12.98
CA PHE A 29 -5.09 3.36 11.96
C PHE A 29 -6.28 4.13 12.52
N ILE A 30 -6.12 5.45 12.69
CA ILE A 30 -7.13 6.33 13.28
C ILE A 30 -8.19 6.69 12.25
N SER A 31 -7.74 7.03 11.04
CA SER A 31 -8.61 7.41 9.92
C SER A 31 -7.94 7.10 8.59
N GLU A 32 -8.75 6.85 7.59
CA GLU A 32 -8.31 6.61 6.22
C GLU A 32 -9.16 7.44 5.26
N THR A 33 -8.50 8.17 4.39
CA THR A 33 -9.13 9.01 3.36
C THR A 33 -8.51 8.72 2.01
N VAL A 34 -9.35 8.46 1.01
CA VAL A 34 -8.89 8.31 -0.38
C VAL A 34 -9.10 9.62 -1.12
N LEU A 35 -8.02 10.17 -1.65
CA LEU A 35 -8.01 11.36 -2.49
C LEU A 35 -7.85 10.92 -3.94
N ARG A 36 -8.96 10.94 -4.70
CA ARG A 36 -9.07 10.30 -6.03
C ARG A 36 -8.57 11.13 -7.19
N GLY A 37 -8.29 12.39 -7.00
CA GLY A 37 -7.84 13.29 -8.05
C GLY A 37 -6.57 14.02 -7.66
N PRO A 38 -6.22 15.11 -8.36
CA PRO A 38 -5.20 16.03 -7.92
C PRO A 38 -5.48 16.50 -6.49
N ASN A 39 -4.51 16.37 -5.63
CA ASN A 39 -4.65 16.61 -4.21
C ASN A 39 -3.43 17.34 -3.66
N VAL A 40 -3.42 17.61 -2.37
CA VAL A 40 -2.32 18.33 -1.70
C VAL A 40 -0.99 17.58 -1.72
N TRP A 41 -0.99 16.30 -2.05
CA TRP A 41 0.21 15.45 -2.06
C TRP A 41 0.77 15.26 -3.46
N THR A 42 -0.11 14.99 -4.44
CA THR A 42 0.27 14.62 -5.81
C THR A 42 -0.90 14.75 -6.77
N TYR A 43 -0.61 14.61 -8.05
CA TYR A 43 -1.66 14.55 -9.09
C TYR A 43 -2.32 13.18 -9.24
N CYS A 44 -1.78 12.14 -8.61
CA CYS A 44 -2.31 10.77 -8.65
C CYS A 44 -3.19 10.47 -7.44
N PRO A 45 -4.10 9.48 -7.52
CA PRO A 45 -4.87 9.02 -6.37
C PRO A 45 -3.98 8.51 -5.24
N VAL A 46 -4.32 8.86 -4.01
CA VAL A 46 -3.59 8.39 -2.82
C VAL A 46 -4.56 7.96 -1.71
N LEU A 47 -4.08 7.02 -0.90
CA LEU A 47 -4.64 6.70 0.41
C LEU A 47 -3.84 7.47 1.46
N GLU A 48 -4.49 8.38 2.16
CA GLU A 48 -3.95 9.06 3.33
C GLU A 48 -4.50 8.38 4.58
N THR A 49 -3.61 7.89 5.42
CA THR A 49 -3.96 7.23 6.68
C THR A 49 -3.31 7.93 7.84
N GLN A 50 -4.10 8.30 8.85
CA GLN A 50 -3.55 8.72 10.14
C GLN A 50 -3.22 7.49 10.96
N VAL A 51 -1.96 7.40 11.37
CA VAL A 51 -1.38 6.24 12.05
C VAL A 51 -0.89 6.66 13.42
N ASP A 52 -1.41 6.05 14.48
CA ASP A 52 -0.87 6.18 15.84
C ASP A 52 0.09 5.01 16.08
N ILE A 53 1.36 5.34 16.27
CA ILE A 53 2.42 4.37 16.57
C ILE A 53 2.67 4.24 18.09
N GLY A 54 1.96 5.01 18.89
CA GLY A 54 1.99 4.94 20.35
C GLY A 54 3.40 5.00 20.93
N SER A 55 3.73 4.03 21.77
CA SER A 55 5.05 3.92 22.42
C SER A 55 6.21 3.61 21.45
N LEU A 56 5.92 3.18 20.21
CA LEU A 56 6.97 2.99 19.19
C LEU A 56 7.65 4.30 18.77
N GLU A 57 7.10 5.43 19.15
CA GLU A 57 7.75 6.75 19.03
C GLU A 57 9.12 6.82 19.72
N ASP A 58 9.32 6.04 20.77
CA ASP A 58 10.58 5.97 21.51
C ASP A 58 11.56 4.91 20.96
N PHE A 59 11.11 4.12 19.96
CA PHE A 59 11.86 3.00 19.38
C PHE A 59 12.05 3.15 17.87
N PRO A 60 12.93 4.05 17.42
CA PRO A 60 13.32 4.09 16.00
C PRO A 60 14.00 2.77 15.60
N SER A 61 14.01 2.48 14.31
CA SER A 61 14.46 1.20 13.74
C SER A 61 15.81 0.72 14.24
N ASN A 62 16.78 1.62 14.41
CA ASN A 62 18.13 1.31 14.88
C ASN A 62 18.22 0.91 16.37
N ARG A 63 17.14 1.08 17.12
CA ARG A 63 17.06 0.64 18.54
C ARG A 63 16.38 -0.71 18.70
N ILE A 64 15.93 -1.34 17.62
CA ILE A 64 15.24 -2.63 17.63
C ILE A 64 16.21 -3.68 17.09
N PRO A 65 16.77 -4.57 17.95
CA PRO A 65 17.80 -5.51 17.54
C PRO A 65 17.33 -6.46 16.43
N GLY A 66 18.12 -6.58 15.35
CA GLY A 66 17.86 -7.46 14.23
C GLY A 66 16.66 -7.09 13.35
N PHE A 67 16.03 -5.93 13.60
CA PHE A 67 14.85 -5.51 12.85
C PHE A 67 15.17 -5.23 11.38
N ALA A 68 16.19 -4.41 11.12
CA ALA A 68 16.57 -4.04 9.76
C ALA A 68 16.97 -5.25 8.91
N GLU A 69 17.71 -6.17 9.51
CA GLU A 69 18.14 -7.42 8.86
C GLU A 69 16.95 -8.32 8.54
N ARG A 70 16.01 -8.51 9.47
CA ARG A 70 14.80 -9.31 9.24
C ARG A 70 13.93 -8.70 8.14
N LEU A 71 13.68 -7.40 8.22
CA LEU A 71 12.86 -6.70 7.22
C LEU A 71 13.47 -6.78 5.82
N SER A 72 14.78 -6.58 5.70
CA SER A 72 15.52 -6.69 4.44
C SER A 72 15.57 -8.12 3.90
N ALA A 73 15.62 -9.11 4.78
CA ALA A 73 15.57 -10.52 4.38
C ALA A 73 14.19 -10.93 3.85
N TRP A 74 13.12 -10.40 4.44
CA TRP A 74 11.75 -10.66 3.98
C TRP A 74 11.42 -9.89 2.70
N LEU A 75 11.87 -8.66 2.59
CA LEU A 75 11.58 -7.76 1.46
C LEU A 75 12.87 -7.23 0.82
N PRO A 76 13.60 -8.08 0.07
CA PRO A 76 14.87 -7.68 -0.53
C PRO A 76 14.74 -6.54 -1.55
N GLY A 77 13.57 -6.34 -2.15
CA GLY A 77 13.30 -5.24 -3.07
C GLY A 77 13.35 -3.85 -2.43
N LEU A 78 13.28 -3.75 -1.09
CA LEU A 78 13.48 -2.49 -0.36
C LEU A 78 14.83 -1.80 -0.65
N ILE A 79 15.82 -2.54 -1.18
CA ILE A 79 17.10 -1.96 -1.63
C ILE A 79 16.91 -0.99 -2.81
N GLU A 80 15.87 -1.14 -3.62
CA GLU A 80 15.59 -0.26 -4.74
C GLU A 80 14.96 1.07 -4.29
N HIS A 81 14.49 1.14 -3.05
CA HIS A 81 13.89 2.35 -2.50
C HIS A 81 14.95 3.40 -2.16
N ARG A 82 14.93 4.50 -2.91
CA ARG A 82 15.94 5.55 -2.82
C ARG A 82 15.78 6.46 -1.61
N CYS A 83 14.54 6.65 -1.16
CA CYS A 83 14.19 7.50 -0.02
C CYS A 83 14.83 8.92 -0.09
N SER A 84 15.04 9.56 1.06
CA SER A 84 15.66 10.90 1.13
C SER A 84 17.10 10.98 0.64
N PRO A 85 17.97 9.95 0.77
CA PRO A 85 19.32 10.00 0.18
C PRO A 85 19.33 10.03 -1.35
N GLY A 86 18.24 9.63 -2.02
CA GLY A 86 18.09 9.67 -3.48
C GLY A 86 18.89 8.60 -4.24
N VAL A 87 19.56 7.70 -3.53
CA VAL A 87 20.40 6.62 -4.08
C VAL A 87 19.80 5.25 -3.81
N ARG A 88 20.20 4.25 -4.59
CA ARG A 88 19.84 2.85 -4.35
C ARG A 88 20.27 2.44 -2.94
N GLY A 89 19.38 1.81 -2.18
CA GLY A 89 19.63 1.46 -0.77
C GLY A 89 19.39 2.60 0.21
N GLY A 90 18.92 3.78 -0.25
CA GLY A 90 18.71 4.93 0.62
C GLY A 90 17.71 4.67 1.75
N PHE A 91 16.71 3.80 1.54
CA PHE A 91 15.80 3.41 2.59
C PHE A 91 16.48 2.50 3.64
N LEU A 92 17.31 1.56 3.21
CA LEU A 92 18.07 0.70 4.13
C LEU A 92 19.04 1.53 4.98
N GLN A 93 19.70 2.51 4.37
CA GLN A 93 20.51 3.47 5.12
C GLN A 93 19.67 4.20 6.19
N ARG A 94 18.44 4.61 5.86
CA ARG A 94 17.54 5.24 6.84
C ARG A 94 17.10 4.29 7.96
N LEU A 95 16.96 3.00 7.68
CA LEU A 95 16.71 1.98 8.71
C LEU A 95 17.88 1.88 9.71
N ASP A 96 19.11 1.90 9.20
CA ASP A 96 20.33 1.80 10.01
C ASP A 96 20.59 3.08 10.82
N GLU A 97 20.34 4.25 10.25
CA GLU A 97 20.45 5.56 10.92
C GLU A 97 19.37 5.74 12.01
N GLY A 98 18.24 5.11 11.83
CA GLY A 98 17.05 5.19 12.68
C GLY A 98 15.92 5.97 12.03
N THR A 99 14.79 5.29 11.88
CA THR A 99 13.55 5.89 11.38
C THR A 99 12.34 5.29 12.09
N TRP A 100 11.21 5.99 12.02
CA TRP A 100 10.01 5.63 12.75
C TRP A 100 9.10 4.68 11.94
N PRO A 101 8.28 3.87 12.64
CA PRO A 101 7.38 2.89 12.02
C PRO A 101 6.49 3.47 10.91
N ALA A 102 6.01 4.69 11.06
CA ALA A 102 5.17 5.34 10.04
C ALA A 102 5.86 5.48 8.68
N HIS A 103 7.15 5.83 8.67
CA HIS A 103 7.96 5.88 7.45
C HIS A 103 8.26 4.47 6.92
N ILE A 104 8.45 3.51 7.81
CA ILE A 104 8.67 2.12 7.42
C ILE A 104 7.41 1.54 6.77
N LEU A 105 6.23 1.80 7.34
CA LEU A 105 4.95 1.40 6.76
C LEU A 105 4.76 1.93 5.33
N GLU A 106 5.13 3.19 5.08
CA GLU A 106 5.12 3.76 3.74
C GLU A 106 5.90 2.87 2.77
N HIS A 107 7.19 2.66 3.04
CA HIS A 107 8.08 1.91 2.15
C HIS A 107 7.67 0.44 2.00
N VAL A 108 7.26 -0.22 3.07
CA VAL A 108 6.78 -1.62 3.02
C VAL A 108 5.50 -1.73 2.22
N SER A 109 4.58 -0.77 2.35
CA SER A 109 3.35 -0.76 1.55
C SER A 109 3.64 -0.59 0.06
N LEU A 110 4.57 0.30 -0.31
CA LEU A 110 4.97 0.50 -1.69
C LEU A 110 5.63 -0.75 -2.28
N GLU A 111 6.47 -1.43 -1.50
CA GLU A 111 7.09 -2.69 -1.91
C GLU A 111 6.03 -3.78 -2.15
N LEU A 112 5.09 -3.97 -1.21
CA LEU A 112 4.01 -4.94 -1.36
C LEU A 112 3.14 -4.66 -2.59
N LEU A 113 2.81 -3.39 -2.87
CA LEU A 113 2.09 -3.01 -4.09
C LEU A 113 2.91 -3.33 -5.34
N GLY A 114 4.22 -3.10 -5.32
CA GLY A 114 5.14 -3.48 -6.40
C GLY A 114 5.16 -4.98 -6.67
N LEU A 115 5.19 -5.81 -5.61
CA LEU A 115 5.19 -7.28 -5.72
C LEU A 115 3.93 -7.85 -6.38
N VAL A 116 2.83 -7.11 -6.38
CA VAL A 116 1.58 -7.50 -7.07
C VAL A 116 1.35 -6.74 -8.37
N GLY A 117 2.39 -6.10 -8.92
CA GLY A 117 2.36 -5.46 -10.24
C GLY A 117 1.68 -4.09 -10.28
N LEU A 118 1.39 -3.48 -9.13
CA LEU A 118 0.88 -2.12 -9.08
C LEU A 118 2.03 -1.12 -9.02
N GLN A 119 2.06 -0.18 -9.97
CA GLN A 119 3.05 0.89 -9.93
C GLN A 119 2.77 1.82 -8.74
N SER A 120 3.64 1.79 -7.76
CA SER A 120 3.54 2.58 -6.55
C SER A 120 4.64 3.66 -6.52
N GLY A 121 4.49 4.67 -7.38
CA GLY A 121 5.52 5.71 -7.54
C GLY A 121 5.51 6.79 -6.46
N PHE A 122 4.54 6.83 -5.56
CA PHE A 122 4.40 7.90 -4.59
C PHE A 122 4.10 7.38 -3.19
N GLY A 123 4.92 7.81 -2.23
CA GLY A 123 4.71 7.64 -0.81
C GLY A 123 5.25 8.82 -0.01
N ARG A 124 4.67 9.08 1.13
CA ARG A 124 5.08 10.09 2.10
C ARG A 124 4.68 9.69 3.50
N ALA A 125 5.57 9.92 4.47
CA ALA A 125 5.24 9.92 5.89
C ALA A 125 5.50 11.31 6.46
N ARG A 126 4.57 11.83 7.25
CA ARG A 126 4.66 13.16 7.88
C ARG A 126 4.18 13.11 9.31
N GLU A 127 4.91 13.73 10.18
CA GLU A 127 4.47 14.02 11.55
C GLU A 127 3.21 14.88 11.57
N THR A 128 2.40 14.70 12.60
CA THR A 128 1.31 15.61 12.96
C THR A 128 1.70 16.41 14.21
N GLU A 129 0.84 17.32 14.64
CA GLU A 129 1.06 18.07 15.88
C GLU A 129 1.02 17.15 17.12
N LYS A 130 0.34 16.01 17.02
CA LYS A 130 0.25 15.04 18.13
C LYS A 130 1.40 14.05 18.02
N ARG A 131 2.25 14.00 19.07
CA ARG A 131 3.36 13.06 19.17
C ARG A 131 2.88 11.61 18.99
N GLY A 132 3.60 10.82 18.22
CA GLY A 132 3.27 9.42 17.91
C GLY A 132 2.19 9.26 16.86
N VAL A 133 1.63 10.35 16.33
CA VAL A 133 0.63 10.31 15.26
C VAL A 133 1.23 10.86 13.96
N TYR A 134 1.14 10.07 12.92
CA TYR A 134 1.69 10.36 11.60
C TYR A 134 0.61 10.31 10.53
N ARG A 135 0.83 11.02 9.43
CA ARG A 135 0.13 10.79 8.18
C ARG A 135 1.01 9.93 7.29
N VAL A 136 0.52 8.76 6.92
CA VAL A 136 1.13 7.87 5.93
C VAL A 136 0.30 7.97 4.67
N ILE A 137 0.94 8.35 3.58
CA ILE A 137 0.33 8.54 2.27
C ILE A 137 0.98 7.57 1.31
N ILE A 138 0.17 6.77 0.61
CA ILE A 138 0.64 5.83 -0.41
C ILE A 138 -0.22 5.94 -1.67
N SER A 139 0.33 5.59 -2.80
CA SER A 139 -0.42 5.50 -4.07
C SER A 139 -1.66 4.61 -3.92
N ALA A 140 -2.79 5.04 -4.49
CA ALA A 140 -4.08 4.35 -4.41
C ALA A 140 -4.74 4.18 -5.78
N GLN A 141 -4.01 3.64 -6.76
CA GLN A 141 -4.59 3.29 -8.07
C GLN A 141 -5.75 2.29 -7.93
N GLN A 142 -5.64 1.39 -6.95
CA GLN A 142 -6.69 0.47 -6.54
C GLN A 142 -6.89 0.57 -5.03
N GLU A 143 -7.91 1.30 -4.61
CA GLU A 143 -8.16 1.66 -3.20
C GLU A 143 -8.16 0.46 -2.25
N THR A 144 -8.91 -0.58 -2.60
CA THR A 144 -9.03 -1.79 -1.76
C THR A 144 -7.71 -2.53 -1.60
N VAL A 145 -6.92 -2.59 -2.67
CA VAL A 145 -5.60 -3.23 -2.65
C VAL A 145 -4.62 -2.42 -1.81
N SER A 146 -4.62 -1.09 -1.95
CA SER A 146 -3.75 -0.21 -1.16
C SER A 146 -4.09 -0.26 0.34
N ARG A 147 -5.37 -0.36 0.71
CA ARG A 147 -5.79 -0.57 2.11
C ARG A 147 -5.28 -1.90 2.66
N LEU A 148 -5.45 -2.98 1.91
CA LEU A 148 -4.95 -4.30 2.32
C LEU A 148 -3.43 -4.32 2.42
N ALA A 149 -2.71 -3.72 1.46
CA ALA A 149 -1.26 -3.60 1.50
C ALA A 149 -0.78 -2.87 2.76
N LEU A 150 -1.46 -1.78 3.16
CA LEU A 150 -1.12 -1.05 4.38
C LEU A 150 -1.39 -1.88 5.65
N GLN A 151 -2.47 -2.66 5.69
CA GLN A 151 -2.78 -3.58 6.80
C GLN A 151 -1.73 -4.68 6.91
N ILE A 152 -1.38 -5.33 5.80
CA ILE A 152 -0.31 -6.34 5.74
C ILE A 152 1.02 -5.73 6.18
N SER A 153 1.34 -4.51 5.73
CA SER A 153 2.56 -3.79 6.12
C SER A 153 2.64 -3.60 7.63
N ARG A 154 1.54 -3.18 8.27
CA ARG A 154 1.46 -3.04 9.72
C ARG A 154 1.80 -4.34 10.43
N ASP A 155 1.16 -5.43 10.02
CA ASP A 155 1.30 -6.74 10.67
C ASP A 155 2.70 -7.32 10.44
N LEU A 156 3.27 -7.15 9.24
CA LEU A 156 4.63 -7.53 8.89
C LEU A 156 5.67 -6.74 9.71
N VAL A 157 5.53 -5.42 9.78
CA VAL A 157 6.44 -4.55 10.53
C VAL A 157 6.41 -4.90 12.01
N LEU A 158 5.24 -5.09 12.60
CA LEU A 158 5.09 -5.50 14.00
C LEU A 158 5.68 -6.91 14.25
N ALA A 159 5.53 -7.83 13.32
CA ALA A 159 6.14 -9.17 13.40
C ALA A 159 7.67 -9.08 13.35
N ALA A 160 8.22 -8.28 12.42
CA ALA A 160 9.65 -8.06 12.30
C ALA A 160 10.25 -7.38 13.54
N MET A 161 9.55 -6.40 14.13
CA MET A 161 9.97 -5.75 15.38
C MET A 161 9.97 -6.69 16.57
N ALA A 162 8.98 -7.59 16.66
CA ALA A 162 8.81 -8.53 17.76
C ALA A 162 9.57 -9.85 17.56
N ASP A 163 10.42 -9.97 16.53
CA ASP A 163 11.14 -11.21 16.15
C ASP A 163 10.20 -12.42 16.05
N ARG A 164 9.05 -12.22 15.41
CA ARG A 164 8.06 -13.28 15.14
C ARG A 164 8.10 -13.67 13.68
N SER A 165 7.77 -14.92 13.38
CA SER A 165 7.55 -15.36 12.00
C SER A 165 6.38 -14.61 11.36
N PHE A 166 6.48 -14.37 10.06
CA PHE A 166 5.43 -13.80 9.24
C PHE A 166 5.35 -14.60 7.93
N ASP A 167 4.15 -15.02 7.57
CA ASP A 167 3.92 -15.72 6.29
C ASP A 167 3.73 -14.69 5.17
N LEU A 168 4.87 -14.22 4.64
CA LEU A 168 4.87 -13.22 3.57
C LEU A 168 4.29 -13.78 2.28
N GLU A 169 4.52 -15.05 1.96
CA GLU A 169 4.04 -15.67 0.73
C GLU A 169 2.52 -15.68 0.69
N ALA A 170 1.88 -16.18 1.73
CA ALA A 170 0.42 -16.18 1.84
C ALA A 170 -0.18 -14.76 1.84
N ALA A 171 0.50 -13.81 2.47
CA ALA A 171 0.05 -12.41 2.49
C ALA A 171 0.13 -11.76 1.10
N VAL A 172 1.22 -12.00 0.35
CA VAL A 172 1.40 -11.50 -1.02
C VAL A 172 0.42 -12.19 -1.98
N ASP A 173 0.16 -13.49 -1.83
CA ASP A 173 -0.82 -14.19 -2.65
C ASP A 173 -2.23 -13.64 -2.44
N THR A 174 -2.63 -13.41 -1.18
CA THR A 174 -3.91 -12.77 -0.86
C THR A 174 -4.02 -11.37 -1.50
N LEU A 175 -2.95 -10.59 -1.45
CA LEU A 175 -2.90 -9.26 -2.05
C LEU A 175 -2.96 -9.33 -3.58
N ARG A 176 -2.30 -10.33 -4.17
CA ARG A 176 -2.29 -10.58 -5.63
C ARG A 176 -3.67 -10.99 -6.13
N ASP A 177 -4.33 -11.93 -5.46
CA ASP A 177 -5.69 -12.35 -5.81
C ASP A 177 -6.67 -11.17 -5.78
N LEU A 178 -6.54 -10.31 -4.75
CA LEU A 178 -7.34 -9.10 -4.67
C LEU A 178 -7.02 -8.14 -5.82
N ALA A 179 -5.75 -7.90 -6.13
CA ALA A 179 -5.33 -7.02 -7.21
C ALA A 179 -5.86 -7.52 -8.56
N GLU A 180 -5.72 -8.82 -8.85
CA GLU A 180 -6.23 -9.45 -10.07
C GLU A 180 -7.75 -9.33 -10.19
N SER A 181 -8.48 -9.51 -9.09
CA SER A 181 -9.93 -9.34 -9.06
C SER A 181 -10.40 -7.91 -9.40
N LYS A 182 -9.49 -6.93 -9.27
CA LYS A 182 -9.74 -5.51 -9.51
C LYS A 182 -9.11 -5.00 -10.80
N TRP A 183 -8.44 -5.83 -11.58
CA TRP A 183 -7.86 -5.39 -12.84
C TRP A 183 -8.94 -4.91 -13.81
N LEU A 184 -8.55 -3.91 -14.60
CA LEU A 184 -9.37 -3.48 -15.72
C LEU A 184 -9.36 -4.57 -16.80
N GLY A 185 -10.49 -4.75 -17.48
CA GLY A 185 -10.53 -5.61 -18.65
C GLY A 185 -9.49 -5.16 -19.71
N PRO A 186 -9.00 -6.08 -20.57
CA PRO A 186 -7.85 -5.81 -21.45
C PRO A 186 -7.99 -4.54 -22.29
N SER A 187 -9.17 -4.28 -22.84
CA SER A 187 -9.42 -3.09 -23.66
C SER A 187 -9.33 -1.80 -22.87
N THR A 188 -9.94 -1.79 -21.66
CA THR A 188 -9.90 -0.63 -20.78
C THR A 188 -8.48 -0.39 -20.25
N ALA A 189 -7.76 -1.48 -19.93
CA ALA A 189 -6.37 -1.41 -19.47
C ALA A 189 -5.46 -0.81 -20.56
N ALA A 190 -5.59 -1.26 -21.81
CA ALA A 190 -4.80 -0.73 -22.92
C ALA A 190 -5.02 0.77 -23.16
N ILE A 191 -6.28 1.24 -23.03
CA ILE A 191 -6.60 2.68 -23.14
C ILE A 191 -6.05 3.45 -21.94
N ALA A 192 -6.15 2.88 -20.75
CA ALA A 192 -5.61 3.48 -19.53
C ALA A 192 -4.09 3.68 -19.62
N THR A 193 -3.35 2.63 -20.00
CA THR A 193 -1.90 2.70 -20.22
C THR A 193 -1.54 3.75 -21.27
N ALA A 194 -2.24 3.76 -22.41
CA ALA A 194 -1.98 4.74 -23.46
C ALA A 194 -2.28 6.19 -23.02
N ALA A 195 -3.20 6.39 -22.08
CA ALA A 195 -3.46 7.70 -21.47
C ALA A 195 -2.36 8.09 -20.50
N GLU A 196 -1.94 7.18 -19.63
CA GLU A 196 -0.84 7.40 -18.67
C GLU A 196 0.47 7.74 -19.38
N ASP A 197 0.82 7.03 -20.46
CA ASP A 197 2.00 7.31 -21.30
C ASP A 197 2.00 8.74 -21.88
N ARG A 198 0.83 9.34 -22.00
CA ARG A 198 0.64 10.72 -22.47
C ARG A 198 0.45 11.73 -21.34
N GLY A 199 0.64 11.31 -20.10
CA GLY A 199 0.44 12.16 -18.93
C GLY A 199 -1.04 12.53 -18.69
N ILE A 200 -1.99 11.77 -19.28
CA ILE A 200 -3.42 11.98 -19.04
C ILE A 200 -3.80 11.18 -17.79
N PRO A 201 -4.19 11.84 -16.70
CA PRO A 201 -4.55 11.17 -15.48
C PRO A 201 -5.82 10.35 -15.66
N MET A 202 -5.88 9.20 -15.00
CA MET A 202 -7.04 8.32 -14.97
C MET A 202 -7.62 8.24 -13.57
N MET A 203 -8.94 8.15 -13.47
CA MET A 203 -9.66 7.87 -12.25
C MET A 203 -10.72 6.79 -12.50
N ARG A 204 -10.73 5.75 -11.67
CA ARG A 204 -11.77 4.72 -11.70
C ARG A 204 -12.99 5.23 -10.96
N LEU A 205 -14.17 5.16 -11.59
CA LEU A 205 -15.40 5.73 -11.05
C LEU A 205 -16.30 4.70 -10.35
N ASN A 206 -16.08 3.40 -10.58
CA ASN A 206 -16.84 2.32 -9.94
C ASN A 206 -15.96 1.08 -9.72
N GLU A 207 -16.52 0.04 -9.14
CA GLU A 207 -15.86 -1.27 -8.96
C GLU A 207 -15.66 -2.05 -10.28
N GLY A 208 -16.29 -1.64 -11.37
CA GLY A 208 -16.19 -2.23 -12.70
C GLY A 208 -15.16 -1.51 -13.59
N ASN A 209 -15.48 -1.40 -14.87
CA ASN A 209 -14.60 -0.86 -15.92
C ASN A 209 -14.89 0.60 -16.29
N LEU A 210 -15.67 1.33 -15.49
CA LEU A 210 -15.93 2.73 -15.75
C LEU A 210 -14.75 3.58 -15.27
N VAL A 211 -14.07 4.22 -16.19
CA VAL A 211 -12.91 5.10 -15.93
C VAL A 211 -13.14 6.48 -16.51
N GLN A 212 -12.58 7.48 -15.86
CA GLN A 212 -12.53 8.86 -16.34
C GLN A 212 -11.07 9.22 -16.65
N PHE A 213 -10.85 9.81 -17.81
CA PHE A 213 -9.57 10.38 -18.22
C PHE A 213 -9.63 11.90 -18.12
N GLY A 214 -8.62 12.48 -17.48
CA GLY A 214 -8.55 13.91 -17.21
C GLY A 214 -9.40 14.35 -16.02
N TYR A 215 -8.98 15.46 -15.41
CA TYR A 215 -9.66 16.09 -14.26
C TYR A 215 -10.24 17.46 -14.57
N GLY A 216 -10.00 17.98 -15.78
CA GLY A 216 -10.37 19.33 -16.15
C GLY A 216 -11.84 19.48 -16.58
N CYS A 217 -12.14 20.59 -17.23
CA CYS A 217 -13.47 20.88 -17.74
C CYS A 217 -13.90 20.04 -18.96
N LYS A 218 -13.01 19.20 -19.49
CA LYS A 218 -13.28 18.29 -20.60
C LYS A 218 -12.84 16.87 -20.26
N PRO A 219 -13.36 16.26 -19.18
CA PRO A 219 -13.07 14.86 -18.88
C PRO A 219 -13.76 13.95 -19.88
N VAL A 220 -13.18 12.77 -20.14
CA VAL A 220 -13.81 11.72 -20.94
C VAL A 220 -14.02 10.52 -20.04
N SER A 221 -15.26 10.04 -19.97
CA SER A 221 -15.57 8.77 -19.29
C SER A 221 -15.64 7.64 -20.32
N TYR A 222 -15.06 6.51 -19.97
CA TYR A 222 -15.00 5.32 -20.82
C TYR A 222 -15.44 4.09 -20.01
N THR A 223 -16.27 3.26 -20.66
CA THR A 223 -16.59 1.92 -20.18
C THR A 223 -16.63 0.97 -21.38
N HIS A 224 -16.03 -0.20 -21.21
CA HIS A 224 -16.13 -1.25 -22.23
C HIS A 224 -17.41 -2.05 -21.98
N LEU A 225 -18.35 -1.94 -22.90
CA LEU A 225 -19.55 -2.78 -22.95
C LEU A 225 -19.28 -3.87 -24.01
N THR A 226 -19.27 -5.12 -23.60
CA THR A 226 -19.40 -6.23 -24.55
C THR A 226 -20.81 -6.18 -25.11
N LEU A 227 -20.92 -5.79 -26.38
CA LEU A 227 -22.20 -5.97 -27.08
C LEU A 227 -22.53 -7.47 -27.13
N PRO A 228 -23.75 -7.90 -26.82
CA PRO A 228 -24.15 -9.27 -27.01
C PRO A 228 -23.98 -9.59 -28.53
N THR A 229 -23.16 -10.57 -28.81
CA THR A 229 -23.05 -11.10 -30.16
C THR A 229 -24.37 -11.79 -30.48
N ILE A 230 -25.24 -11.12 -31.24
CA ILE A 230 -26.44 -11.76 -31.75
C ILE A 230 -25.96 -12.67 -32.85
N TYR A 231 -25.83 -13.95 -32.58
CA TYR A 231 -25.72 -14.95 -33.62
C TYR A 231 -27.10 -15.06 -34.28
N SER A 232 -27.23 -14.46 -35.46
CA SER A 232 -28.32 -14.78 -36.37
C SER A 232 -28.07 -16.21 -36.86
N VAL A 233 -28.97 -17.12 -36.52
CA VAL A 233 -29.07 -18.45 -37.14
C VAL A 233 -29.78 -18.33 -38.46
#